data_deb945b50663c6036e2c3c657ba29c71
#
_entry.id   deb945b50663c6036e2c3c657ba29c71
#
_cell.length_a   1.000
_cell.length_b   1.000
_cell.length_c   1.000
_cell.angle_alpha   90.00
_cell.angle_beta   90.00
_cell.angle_gamma   90.00
#
_symmetry.space_group_name_H-M   'P 1'
#
loop_
_entity.id
_entity.type
_entity.pdbx_description
1 polymer ?
#
loop_
_entity_poly.entity_id
_entity_poly.type
_entity_poly.pdbx_seq_one_letter_code
_entity_poly.pdbx_strand_id
1 'polypeptide(L)'
;SGKSVCTNSLIISLLYKSSPQDVRFIMVDPKMVELAPYNGIPHLLIPVVTDPKKAAGALQWAVFEMMKRYKTFSEHGVKKLEEFNRLARTKEDLEPMPSVVVVLDELADLMLVAAKEVEESICRVAQMGRAAGMHLVIATQRPSADVITGLMKANIPSRIAFAVASSMESRIILDSSGAEKLVGRGDMLYAPLGAGKPTRVQGCFITPEEIDRVVSFVKQTGEAQYDDDV
;
A
#
# COMPACT_ATOMS: atom_id res chain seq x y z
N SER A 1 -10.58 15.54 2.11
CA SER A 1 -10.04 16.17 0.93
C SER A 1 -9.72 15.19 -0.21
N GLY A 2 -9.98 13.89 -0.05
CA GLY A 2 -9.84 12.90 -1.12
C GLY A 2 -8.90 11.73 -0.80
N LYS A 3 -8.15 11.77 0.31
CA LYS A 3 -7.23 10.69 0.69
C LYS A 3 -7.93 9.35 0.83
N SER A 4 -9.00 9.29 1.61
CA SER A 4 -9.74 8.05 1.87
C SER A 4 -10.43 7.53 0.61
N VAL A 5 -11.04 8.40 -0.17
CA VAL A 5 -11.65 8.02 -1.45
C VAL A 5 -10.61 7.47 -2.41
N CYS A 6 -9.43 8.09 -2.48
CA CYS A 6 -8.33 7.60 -3.32
C CYS A 6 -7.84 6.22 -2.87
N THR A 7 -7.60 6.02 -1.58
CA THR A 7 -7.19 4.72 -1.04
C THR A 7 -8.21 3.64 -1.38
N ASN A 8 -9.49 3.91 -1.15
CA ASN A 8 -10.56 2.98 -1.51
C ASN A 8 -10.61 2.71 -3.02
N SER A 9 -10.45 3.73 -3.86
CA SER A 9 -10.47 3.54 -5.30
C SER A 9 -9.30 2.68 -5.80
N LEU A 10 -8.12 2.81 -5.19
CA LEU A 10 -6.97 1.95 -5.49
C LEU A 10 -7.26 0.48 -5.13
N ILE A 11 -7.80 0.24 -3.95
CA ILE A 11 -8.17 -1.11 -3.51
C ILE A 11 -9.23 -1.70 -4.44
N ILE A 12 -10.30 -0.97 -4.70
CA ILE A 12 -11.38 -1.42 -5.58
C ILE A 12 -10.85 -1.72 -6.99
N SER A 13 -9.98 -0.88 -7.53
CA SER A 13 -9.35 -1.10 -8.84
C SER A 13 -8.59 -2.43 -8.89
N LEU A 14 -7.87 -2.77 -7.82
CA LEU A 14 -7.17 -4.05 -7.73
C LEU A 14 -8.13 -5.23 -7.59
N LEU A 15 -9.21 -5.08 -6.83
CA LEU A 15 -10.24 -6.11 -6.70
C LEU A 15 -10.96 -6.41 -8.02
N TYR A 16 -11.14 -5.39 -8.88
CA TYR A 16 -11.69 -5.57 -10.23
C TYR A 16 -10.78 -6.37 -11.15
N LYS A 17 -9.46 -6.24 -10.99
CA LYS A 17 -8.47 -6.75 -11.93
C LYS A 17 -7.79 -8.03 -11.48
N SER A 18 -7.84 -8.36 -10.19
CA SER A 18 -6.96 -9.36 -9.62
C SER A 18 -7.70 -10.31 -8.67
N SER A 19 -7.42 -11.60 -8.83
CA SER A 19 -7.86 -12.64 -7.89
C SER A 19 -6.89 -12.74 -6.71
N PRO A 20 -7.24 -13.48 -5.62
CA PRO A 20 -6.31 -13.72 -4.52
C PRO A 20 -5.03 -14.46 -4.90
N GLN A 21 -5.02 -15.17 -6.03
CA GLN A 21 -3.82 -15.79 -6.55
C GLN A 21 -2.83 -14.76 -7.12
N ASP A 22 -3.33 -13.60 -7.55
CA ASP A 22 -2.50 -12.56 -8.16
C ASP A 22 -2.10 -11.48 -7.16
N VAL A 23 -3.00 -11.10 -6.25
CA VAL A 23 -2.78 -10.01 -5.29
C VAL A 23 -3.35 -10.37 -3.93
N ARG A 24 -2.55 -10.16 -2.89
CA ARG A 24 -2.97 -10.26 -1.49
C ARG A 24 -2.70 -8.93 -0.79
N PHE A 25 -3.49 -8.62 0.23
CA PHE A 25 -3.39 -7.38 0.99
C PHE A 25 -3.03 -7.62 2.45
N ILE A 26 -2.23 -6.71 2.98
CA ILE A 26 -2.18 -6.37 4.41
C ILE A 26 -2.74 -4.96 4.52
N MET A 27 -3.80 -4.78 5.28
CA MET A 27 -4.44 -3.48 5.49
C MET A 27 -4.31 -3.07 6.94
N VAL A 28 -3.87 -1.83 7.16
CA VAL A 28 -3.66 -1.26 8.50
C VAL A 28 -4.52 0.00 8.63
N ASP A 29 -5.43 -0.01 9.60
CA ASP A 29 -6.35 1.10 9.88
C ASP A 29 -6.44 1.31 11.40
N PRO A 30 -5.55 2.14 11.98
CA PRO A 30 -5.51 2.34 13.43
C PRO A 30 -6.78 2.96 14.00
N LYS A 31 -7.51 3.73 13.20
CA LYS A 31 -8.74 4.43 13.61
C LYS A 31 -10.00 3.60 13.43
N MET A 32 -9.93 2.43 12.78
CA MET A 32 -11.05 1.52 12.54
C MET A 32 -12.23 2.17 11.78
N VAL A 33 -11.95 3.10 10.87
CA VAL A 33 -12.98 3.88 10.17
C VAL A 33 -13.09 3.51 8.69
N GLU A 34 -11.97 3.36 7.99
CA GLU A 34 -11.95 3.34 6.52
C GLU A 34 -11.87 1.95 5.91
N LEU A 35 -11.10 1.02 6.50
CA LEU A 35 -10.76 -0.25 5.87
C LEU A 35 -11.52 -1.46 6.43
N ALA A 36 -12.25 -1.30 7.53
CA ALA A 36 -13.05 -2.36 8.12
C ALA A 36 -14.01 -3.07 7.13
N PRO A 37 -14.62 -2.38 6.16
CA PRO A 37 -15.49 -3.04 5.18
C PRO A 37 -14.83 -4.16 4.39
N TYR A 38 -13.51 -4.15 4.25
CA TYR A 38 -12.77 -5.18 3.51
C TYR A 38 -12.54 -6.47 4.30
N ASN A 39 -12.79 -6.50 5.60
CA ASN A 39 -12.65 -7.73 6.36
C ASN A 39 -13.50 -8.86 5.75
N GLY A 40 -12.87 -10.02 5.56
CA GLY A 40 -13.52 -11.19 5.00
C GLY A 40 -13.32 -11.39 3.50
N ILE A 41 -12.75 -10.44 2.76
CA ILE A 41 -12.40 -10.68 1.35
C ILE A 41 -11.27 -11.71 1.25
N PRO A 42 -11.26 -12.58 0.22
CA PRO A 42 -10.25 -13.63 0.10
C PRO A 42 -8.84 -13.09 -0.17
N HIS A 43 -8.71 -11.83 -0.56
CA HIS A 43 -7.43 -11.18 -0.83
C HIS A 43 -6.64 -10.81 0.43
N LEU A 44 -7.27 -10.75 1.61
CA LEU A 44 -6.57 -10.41 2.85
C LEU A 44 -5.71 -11.56 3.35
N LEU A 45 -4.45 -11.26 3.70
CA LEU A 45 -3.56 -12.20 4.39
C LEU A 45 -3.93 -12.36 5.86
N ILE A 46 -4.36 -11.28 6.49
CA ILE A 46 -4.81 -11.23 7.88
C ILE A 46 -6.00 -10.28 7.98
N PRO A 47 -6.81 -10.33 9.05
CA PRO A 47 -7.82 -9.32 9.28
C PRO A 47 -7.21 -7.92 9.29
N VAL A 48 -7.98 -6.89 8.96
CA VAL A 48 -7.52 -5.50 9.00
C VAL A 48 -6.89 -5.21 10.36
N VAL A 49 -5.64 -4.76 10.35
CA VAL A 49 -4.86 -4.50 11.56
C VAL A 49 -5.24 -3.14 12.12
N THR A 50 -5.61 -3.11 13.40
CA THR A 50 -6.02 -1.89 14.08
C THR A 50 -5.06 -1.46 15.19
N ASP A 51 -4.23 -2.36 15.67
CA ASP A 51 -3.23 -2.09 16.69
C ASP A 51 -1.90 -1.64 16.06
N PRO A 52 -1.37 -0.46 16.40
CA PRO A 52 -0.09 0.02 15.84
C PRO A 52 1.10 -0.90 16.07
N LYS A 53 1.16 -1.61 17.20
CA LYS A 53 2.24 -2.57 17.47
C LYS A 53 2.16 -3.78 16.56
N LYS A 54 0.96 -4.30 16.34
CA LYS A 54 0.73 -5.39 15.39
C LYS A 54 1.03 -4.95 13.96
N ALA A 55 0.74 -3.70 13.63
CA ALA A 55 1.08 -3.12 12.33
C ALA A 55 2.61 -3.10 12.10
N ALA A 56 3.38 -2.72 13.11
CA ALA A 56 4.84 -2.79 13.03
C ALA A 56 5.33 -4.23 12.79
N GLY A 57 4.73 -5.21 13.45
CA GLY A 57 5.00 -6.63 13.22
C GLY A 57 4.67 -7.07 11.81
N ALA A 58 3.52 -6.66 11.26
CA ALA A 58 3.12 -6.97 9.89
C ALA A 58 4.08 -6.38 8.86
N LEU A 59 4.60 -5.17 9.11
CA LEU A 59 5.63 -4.57 8.26
C LEU A 59 6.96 -5.33 8.31
N GLN A 60 7.36 -5.80 9.48
CA GLN A 60 8.54 -6.65 9.63
C GLN A 60 8.36 -7.98 8.89
N TRP A 61 7.17 -8.56 8.94
CA TRP A 61 6.84 -9.75 8.14
C TRP A 61 7.00 -9.46 6.65
N ALA A 62 6.55 -8.30 6.17
CA ALA A 62 6.70 -7.93 4.76
C ALA A 62 8.18 -7.90 4.34
N VAL A 63 9.05 -7.38 5.18
CA VAL A 63 10.51 -7.42 4.95
C VAL A 63 11.01 -8.86 4.91
N PHE A 64 10.61 -9.67 5.86
CA PHE A 64 10.99 -11.09 5.93
C PHE A 64 10.53 -11.85 4.68
N GLU A 65 9.27 -11.69 4.27
CA GLU A 65 8.71 -12.32 3.07
C GLU A 65 9.47 -11.88 1.81
N MET A 66 9.79 -10.60 1.72
CA MET A 66 10.57 -10.05 0.61
C MET A 66 11.94 -10.73 0.51
N MET A 67 12.66 -10.85 1.61
CA MET A 67 13.97 -11.49 1.63
C MET A 67 13.89 -12.98 1.33
N LYS A 68 12.86 -13.66 1.82
CA LYS A 68 12.57 -15.06 1.52
C LYS A 68 12.33 -15.26 0.01
N ARG A 69 11.60 -14.35 -0.63
CA ARG A 69 11.35 -14.38 -2.06
C ARG A 69 12.65 -14.23 -2.85
N TYR A 70 13.52 -13.32 -2.47
CA TYR A 70 14.84 -13.16 -3.11
C TYR A 70 15.68 -14.42 -3.01
N LYS A 71 15.66 -15.08 -1.86
CA LYS A 71 16.35 -16.37 -1.71
C LYS A 71 15.78 -17.42 -2.65
N THR A 72 14.47 -17.53 -2.73
CA THR A 72 13.79 -18.45 -3.65
C THR A 72 14.13 -18.14 -5.10
N PHE A 73 14.16 -16.87 -5.49
CA PHE A 73 14.55 -16.45 -6.84
C PHE A 73 15.98 -16.89 -7.16
N SER A 74 16.91 -16.68 -6.24
CA SER A 74 18.31 -17.08 -6.40
C SER A 74 18.44 -18.59 -6.60
N GLU A 75 17.70 -19.38 -5.84
CA GLU A 75 17.69 -20.86 -5.97
C GLU A 75 17.17 -21.35 -7.32
N HIS A 76 16.37 -20.54 -8.02
CA HIS A 76 15.77 -20.89 -9.29
C HIS A 76 16.33 -20.10 -10.49
N GLY A 77 17.37 -19.32 -10.26
CA GLY A 77 18.03 -18.56 -11.33
C GLY A 77 17.20 -17.44 -11.94
N VAL A 78 16.24 -16.89 -11.18
CA VAL A 78 15.41 -15.76 -11.60
C VAL A 78 15.67 -14.55 -10.72
N LYS A 79 15.26 -13.35 -11.15
CA LYS A 79 15.56 -12.10 -10.47
C LYS A 79 14.32 -11.37 -9.94
N LYS A 80 13.13 -11.72 -10.42
CA LYS A 80 11.90 -11.02 -10.09
C LYS A 80 10.70 -11.95 -10.09
N LEU A 81 9.64 -11.51 -9.41
CA LEU A 81 8.42 -12.30 -9.23
C LEU A 81 7.80 -12.75 -10.55
N GLU A 82 7.74 -11.89 -11.54
CA GLU A 82 7.17 -12.22 -12.85
C GLU A 82 7.89 -13.41 -13.51
N GLU A 83 9.21 -13.40 -13.46
CA GLU A 83 10.02 -14.50 -13.99
C GLU A 83 9.80 -15.80 -13.19
N PHE A 84 9.78 -15.69 -11.85
CA PHE A 84 9.50 -16.82 -10.99
C PHE A 84 8.12 -17.42 -11.26
N ASN A 85 7.10 -16.60 -11.36
CA ASN A 85 5.73 -17.07 -11.62
C ASN A 85 5.58 -17.70 -13.00
N ARG A 86 6.28 -17.19 -13.98
CA ARG A 86 6.33 -17.83 -15.31
C ARG A 86 6.96 -19.21 -15.23
N LEU A 87 8.05 -19.35 -14.52
CA LEU A 87 8.70 -20.62 -14.27
C LEU A 87 7.80 -21.60 -13.49
N ALA A 88 7.16 -21.12 -12.45
CA ALA A 88 6.29 -21.91 -11.58
C ALA A 88 5.10 -22.52 -12.34
N ARG A 89 4.58 -21.83 -13.35
CA ARG A 89 3.48 -22.33 -14.19
C ARG A 89 3.90 -23.52 -15.06
N THR A 90 5.18 -23.72 -15.26
CA THR A 90 5.72 -24.83 -16.08
C THR A 90 6.22 -26.01 -15.26
N LYS A 91 6.21 -25.92 -13.92
CA LYS A 91 6.73 -26.95 -13.01
C LYS A 91 5.66 -27.34 -11.98
N GLU A 92 5.49 -28.63 -11.75
CA GLU A 92 4.48 -29.16 -10.81
C GLU A 92 4.89 -28.94 -9.34
N ASP A 93 6.17 -28.82 -9.04
CA ASP A 93 6.70 -28.66 -7.68
C ASP A 93 6.81 -27.21 -7.22
N LEU A 94 6.44 -26.24 -8.08
CA LEU A 94 6.47 -24.82 -7.75
C LEU A 94 5.08 -24.21 -7.89
N GLU A 95 4.75 -23.32 -6.95
CA GLU A 95 3.52 -22.54 -7.01
C GLU A 95 3.82 -21.07 -7.26
N PRO A 96 3.07 -20.40 -8.16
CA PRO A 96 3.16 -18.95 -8.32
C PRO A 96 2.87 -18.24 -7.00
N MET A 97 3.52 -17.10 -6.79
CA MET A 97 3.30 -16.23 -5.63
C MET A 97 2.48 -15.01 -6.02
N PRO A 98 1.56 -14.56 -5.17
CA PRO A 98 0.87 -13.30 -5.41
C PRO A 98 1.79 -12.10 -5.14
N SER A 99 1.52 -10.98 -5.78
CA SER A 99 2.00 -9.69 -5.29
C SER A 99 1.32 -9.38 -3.95
N VAL A 100 2.04 -8.71 -3.07
CA VAL A 100 1.52 -8.28 -1.77
C VAL A 100 1.48 -6.76 -1.74
N VAL A 101 0.33 -6.19 -1.42
CA VAL A 101 0.14 -4.75 -1.27
C VAL A 101 -0.17 -4.46 0.21
N VAL A 102 0.70 -3.70 0.84
CA VAL A 102 0.53 -3.24 2.21
C VAL A 102 -0.06 -1.84 2.17
N VAL A 103 -1.26 -1.68 2.71
CA VAL A 103 -1.98 -0.40 2.75
C VAL A 103 -1.97 0.13 4.18
N LEU A 104 -1.35 1.28 4.39
CA LEU A 104 -1.31 1.99 5.67
C LEU A 104 -2.19 3.23 5.57
N ASP A 105 -3.32 3.23 6.25
CA ASP A 105 -4.30 4.31 6.15
C ASP A 105 -3.87 5.60 6.86
N GLU A 106 -3.20 5.48 8.00
CA GLU A 106 -2.65 6.63 8.73
C GLU A 106 -1.28 6.33 9.31
N LEU A 107 -0.24 6.78 8.62
CA LEU A 107 1.14 6.56 9.04
C LEU A 107 1.46 7.25 10.38
N ALA A 108 0.89 8.44 10.63
CA ALA A 108 1.17 9.20 11.84
C ALA A 108 0.91 8.42 13.12
N ASP A 109 -0.16 7.61 13.14
CA ASP A 109 -0.51 6.82 14.32
C ASP A 109 0.50 5.69 14.59
N LEU A 110 1.11 5.15 13.55
CA LEU A 110 2.17 4.14 13.69
C LEU A 110 3.48 4.79 14.17
N MET A 111 3.79 5.97 13.66
CA MET A 111 5.01 6.70 14.02
C MET A 111 5.03 7.15 15.49
N LEU A 112 3.86 7.36 16.10
CA LEU A 112 3.76 7.67 17.53
C LEU A 112 4.17 6.52 18.43
N VAL A 113 4.02 5.28 17.97
CA VAL A 113 4.19 4.09 18.81
C VAL A 113 5.50 3.36 18.52
N ALA A 114 5.87 3.23 17.25
CA ALA A 114 6.99 2.40 16.81
C ALA A 114 7.73 3.05 15.63
N ALA A 115 8.10 4.31 15.77
CA ALA A 115 8.66 5.12 14.68
C ALA A 115 9.86 4.47 13.99
N LYS A 116 10.82 3.97 14.79
CA LYS A 116 12.06 3.41 14.24
C LYS A 116 11.80 2.14 13.44
N GLU A 117 11.08 1.20 14.02
CA GLU A 117 10.76 -0.09 13.38
C GLU A 117 9.93 0.10 12.11
N VAL A 118 8.95 0.98 12.17
CA VAL A 118 8.07 1.30 11.03
C VAL A 118 8.87 1.95 9.91
N GLU A 119 9.68 2.94 10.22
CA GLU A 119 10.53 3.62 9.23
C GLU A 119 11.50 2.65 8.56
N GLU A 120 12.21 1.84 9.34
CA GLU A 120 13.16 0.86 8.82
C GLU A 120 12.48 -0.14 7.87
N SER A 121 11.34 -0.69 8.27
CA SER A 121 10.60 -1.66 7.47
C SER A 121 10.07 -1.04 6.16
N ILE A 122 9.48 0.14 6.25
CA ILE A 122 8.98 0.87 5.08
C ILE A 122 10.11 1.13 4.10
N CYS A 123 11.24 1.65 4.57
CA CYS A 123 12.37 1.96 3.72
C CYS A 123 12.95 0.72 3.04
N ARG A 124 13.06 -0.40 3.73
CA ARG A 124 13.55 -1.65 3.14
C ARG A 124 12.63 -2.18 2.06
N VAL A 125 11.33 -2.22 2.33
CA VAL A 125 10.36 -2.65 1.31
C VAL A 125 10.34 -1.69 0.13
N ALA A 126 10.39 -0.39 0.37
CA ALA A 126 10.41 0.62 -0.69
C ALA A 126 11.65 0.49 -1.59
N GLN A 127 12.82 0.18 -1.00
CA GLN A 127 14.07 0.01 -1.77
C GLN A 127 14.08 -1.23 -2.64
N MET A 128 13.55 -2.34 -2.15
CA MET A 128 13.79 -3.66 -2.74
C MET A 128 12.50 -4.40 -3.10
N GLY A 129 11.34 -3.86 -2.76
CA GLY A 129 10.08 -4.61 -2.86
C GLY A 129 9.60 -4.86 -4.28
N ARG A 130 9.88 -3.98 -5.21
CA ARG A 130 9.31 -4.03 -6.57
C ARG A 130 9.55 -5.36 -7.27
N ALA A 131 10.79 -5.81 -7.32
CA ALA A 131 11.14 -7.07 -7.98
C ALA A 131 10.56 -8.30 -7.26
N ALA A 132 10.39 -8.22 -5.95
CA ALA A 132 9.80 -9.29 -5.13
C ALA A 132 8.26 -9.27 -5.12
N GLY A 133 7.63 -8.29 -5.76
CA GLY A 133 6.17 -8.15 -5.75
C GLY A 133 5.61 -7.64 -4.42
N MET A 134 6.40 -6.89 -3.65
CA MET A 134 5.98 -6.27 -2.39
C MET A 134 5.80 -4.77 -2.60
N HIS A 135 4.58 -4.27 -2.39
CA HIS A 135 4.21 -2.89 -2.68
C HIS A 135 3.62 -2.20 -1.46
N LEU A 136 3.84 -0.90 -1.36
CA LEU A 136 3.35 -0.07 -0.27
C LEU A 136 2.42 1.02 -0.80
N VAL A 137 1.28 1.18 -0.13
CA VAL A 137 0.41 2.35 -0.26
C VAL A 137 0.34 3.00 1.11
N ILE A 138 0.97 4.14 1.26
CA ILE A 138 1.11 4.82 2.54
C ILE A 138 0.37 6.15 2.48
N ALA A 139 -0.53 6.36 3.43
CA ALA A 139 -1.33 7.57 3.51
C ALA A 139 -1.23 8.21 4.89
N THR A 140 -1.35 9.51 4.93
CA THR A 140 -1.43 10.27 6.18
C THR A 140 -2.23 11.56 5.98
N GLN A 141 -2.96 11.97 7.01
CA GLN A 141 -3.57 13.30 7.10
C GLN A 141 -2.67 14.32 7.77
N ARG A 142 -1.48 13.88 8.23
CA ARG A 142 -0.51 14.76 8.92
C ARG A 142 0.77 14.88 8.07
N PRO A 143 0.82 15.81 7.12
CA PRO A 143 2.01 16.01 6.30
C PRO A 143 3.08 16.81 7.06
N SER A 144 3.69 16.19 8.06
CA SER A 144 4.75 16.78 8.87
C SER A 144 6.07 16.03 8.67
N ALA A 145 7.19 16.68 8.95
CA ALA A 145 8.51 16.12 8.73
C ALA A 145 8.85 14.95 9.67
N ASP A 146 8.22 14.88 10.82
CA ASP A 146 8.37 13.75 11.77
C ASP A 146 7.57 12.50 11.36
N VAL A 147 6.57 12.65 10.52
CA VAL A 147 5.78 11.55 9.97
C VAL A 147 6.34 11.12 8.61
N ILE A 148 6.48 12.07 7.69
CA ILE A 148 7.07 11.83 6.37
C ILE A 148 8.55 12.19 6.45
N THR A 149 9.35 11.24 6.90
CA THR A 149 10.78 11.47 7.19
C THR A 149 11.62 11.60 5.92
N GLY A 150 12.81 12.15 6.07
CA GLY A 150 13.76 12.25 4.97
C GLY A 150 14.16 10.90 4.39
N LEU A 151 14.28 9.86 5.22
CA LEU A 151 14.57 8.50 4.76
C LEU A 151 13.41 7.93 3.92
N MET A 152 12.17 8.11 4.34
CA MET A 152 11.01 7.68 3.56
C MET A 152 10.97 8.41 2.22
N LYS A 153 11.19 9.71 2.20
CA LYS A 153 11.20 10.51 0.98
C LYS A 153 12.31 10.10 0.01
N ALA A 154 13.44 9.68 0.53
CA ALA A 154 14.54 9.17 -0.29
C ALA A 154 14.22 7.82 -0.96
N ASN A 155 13.30 7.04 -0.40
CA ASN A 155 13.00 5.67 -0.85
C ASN A 155 11.62 5.52 -1.49
N ILE A 156 10.72 6.50 -1.31
CA ILE A 156 9.37 6.50 -1.88
C ILE A 156 9.26 7.65 -2.89
N PRO A 157 9.57 7.39 -4.16
CA PRO A 157 9.63 8.45 -5.16
C PRO A 157 8.29 8.85 -5.74
N SER A 158 7.30 7.95 -5.74
CA SER A 158 5.97 8.24 -6.29
C SER A 158 5.06 8.79 -5.20
N ARG A 159 4.48 9.96 -5.45
CA ARG A 159 3.73 10.69 -4.44
C ARG A 159 2.46 11.30 -4.99
N ILE A 160 1.46 11.42 -4.11
CA ILE A 160 0.21 12.10 -4.38
C ILE A 160 -0.03 13.08 -3.24
N ALA A 161 -0.34 14.33 -3.56
CA ALA A 161 -0.78 15.31 -2.58
C ALA A 161 -2.19 15.79 -2.93
N PHE A 162 -3.09 15.71 -1.95
CA PHE A 162 -4.39 16.38 -1.99
C PHE A 162 -4.24 17.80 -1.43
N ALA A 163 -5.33 18.58 -1.41
CA ALA A 163 -5.30 19.93 -0.89
C ALA A 163 -4.73 19.96 0.54
N VAL A 164 -3.75 20.81 0.75
CA VAL A 164 -3.10 21.05 2.05
C VAL A 164 -3.30 22.51 2.49
N ALA A 165 -3.02 22.79 3.76
CA ALA A 165 -3.26 24.11 4.32
C ALA A 165 -2.18 25.15 3.95
N SER A 166 -0.95 24.71 3.65
CA SER A 166 0.17 25.61 3.42
C SER A 166 1.13 25.09 2.35
N SER A 167 1.93 25.99 1.79
CA SER A 167 3.01 25.63 0.87
C SER A 167 4.08 24.76 1.54
N MET A 168 4.28 24.91 2.84
CA MET A 168 5.20 24.09 3.61
C MET A 168 4.75 22.62 3.60
N GLU A 169 3.49 22.36 3.85
CA GLU A 169 2.93 21.00 3.80
C GLU A 169 3.06 20.40 2.39
N SER A 170 2.83 21.19 1.35
CA SER A 170 3.05 20.77 -0.02
C SER A 170 4.50 20.33 -0.26
N ARG A 171 5.46 21.12 0.23
CA ARG A 171 6.88 20.77 0.10
C ARG A 171 7.29 19.53 0.87
N ILE A 172 6.69 19.29 2.02
CA ILE A 172 6.93 18.05 2.77
C ILE A 172 6.54 16.84 1.94
N ILE A 173 5.44 16.90 1.21
CA ILE A 173 4.98 15.76 0.39
C ILE A 173 5.70 15.70 -0.96
N LEU A 174 5.77 16.83 -1.68
CA LEU A 174 6.13 16.87 -3.10
C LEU A 174 7.51 17.48 -3.37
N ASP A 175 8.20 18.00 -2.36
CA ASP A 175 9.41 18.84 -2.50
C ASP A 175 9.17 20.13 -3.29
N SER A 176 7.91 20.50 -3.51
CA SER A 176 7.50 21.70 -4.23
C SER A 176 6.21 22.26 -3.66
N SER A 177 5.97 23.56 -3.84
CA SER A 177 4.68 24.17 -3.53
C SER A 177 3.64 23.82 -4.61
N GLY A 178 2.37 24.07 -4.31
CA GLY A 178 1.27 23.91 -5.27
C GLY A 178 0.06 23.19 -4.72
N ALA A 179 0.23 22.21 -3.84
CA ALA A 179 -0.92 21.47 -3.27
C ALA A 179 -1.81 22.37 -2.40
N GLU A 180 -1.32 23.48 -1.87
CA GLU A 180 -2.10 24.46 -1.15
C GLU A 180 -3.11 25.20 -2.03
N LYS A 181 -2.95 25.11 -3.33
CA LYS A 181 -3.85 25.74 -4.32
C LYS A 181 -4.93 24.80 -4.85
N LEU A 182 -4.89 23.52 -4.45
CA LEU A 182 -5.90 22.55 -4.87
C LEU A 182 -7.25 22.85 -4.23
N VAL A 183 -8.33 22.50 -4.94
CA VAL A 183 -9.69 22.87 -4.54
C VAL A 183 -10.38 21.85 -3.64
N GLY A 184 -9.73 20.71 -3.36
CA GLY A 184 -10.33 19.64 -2.57
C GLY A 184 -11.18 18.68 -3.37
N ARG A 185 -11.91 17.78 -2.71
CA ARG A 185 -12.81 16.79 -3.34
C ARG A 185 -12.11 15.90 -4.38
N GLY A 186 -10.90 15.44 -4.06
CA GLY A 186 -10.15 14.55 -4.95
C GLY A 186 -9.25 15.27 -5.94
N ASP A 187 -9.22 16.59 -5.94
CA ASP A 187 -8.23 17.36 -6.70
C ASP A 187 -6.84 17.09 -6.12
N MET A 188 -5.92 16.60 -6.95
CA MET A 188 -4.60 16.14 -6.48
C MET A 188 -3.49 16.59 -7.41
N LEU A 189 -2.29 16.61 -6.86
CA LEU A 189 -1.04 16.64 -7.64
C LEU A 189 -0.42 15.23 -7.58
N TYR A 190 -0.25 14.65 -8.75
CA TYR A 190 0.32 13.32 -8.94
C TYR A 190 1.75 13.43 -9.45
N ALA A 191 2.69 12.89 -8.69
CA ALA A 191 4.12 12.93 -8.98
C ALA A 191 4.69 11.50 -8.98
N PRO A 192 4.52 10.73 -10.07
CA PRO A 192 5.10 9.39 -10.17
C PRO A 192 6.61 9.45 -10.38
N LEU A 193 7.28 8.34 -10.09
CA LEU A 193 8.72 8.18 -10.35
C LEU A 193 9.03 8.54 -11.81
N GLY A 194 10.03 9.38 -11.99
CA GLY A 194 10.49 9.81 -13.31
C GLY A 194 9.76 11.03 -13.88
N ALA A 195 8.71 11.51 -13.22
CA ALA A 195 8.03 12.74 -13.65
C ALA A 195 8.87 13.97 -13.25
N GLY A 196 9.09 14.88 -14.18
CA GLY A 196 9.81 16.13 -13.91
C GLY A 196 8.98 17.12 -13.09
N LYS A 197 7.67 17.13 -13.31
CA LYS A 197 6.71 17.99 -12.60
C LYS A 197 5.47 17.18 -12.22
N PRO A 198 4.83 17.50 -11.08
CA PRO A 198 3.53 16.90 -10.75
C PRO A 198 2.48 17.24 -11.80
N THR A 199 1.61 16.27 -12.06
CA THR A 199 0.44 16.44 -12.92
C THR A 199 -0.80 16.62 -12.04
N ARG A 200 -1.62 17.62 -12.37
CA ARG A 200 -2.90 17.81 -11.70
C ARG A 200 -3.91 16.80 -12.21
N VAL A 201 -4.51 16.05 -11.31
CA VAL A 201 -5.46 14.99 -11.64
C VAL A 201 -6.69 15.15 -10.75
N GLN A 202 -7.87 14.94 -11.33
CA GLN A 202 -9.10 14.81 -10.56
C GLN A 202 -9.29 13.34 -10.19
N GLY A 203 -9.26 13.04 -8.90
CA GLY A 203 -9.56 11.71 -8.38
C GLY A 203 -11.02 11.34 -8.60
N CYS A 204 -11.28 10.07 -8.85
CA CYS A 204 -12.64 9.56 -8.96
C CYS A 204 -13.31 9.54 -7.58
N PHE A 205 -14.65 9.58 -7.58
CA PHE A 205 -15.44 9.46 -6.37
C PHE A 205 -16.06 8.07 -6.30
N ILE A 206 -15.98 7.43 -5.15
CA ILE A 206 -16.64 6.15 -4.88
C ILE A 206 -17.37 6.25 -3.55
N THR A 207 -18.63 5.82 -3.51
CA THR A 207 -19.46 5.88 -2.32
C THR A 207 -19.25 4.65 -1.43
N PRO A 208 -19.54 4.75 -0.11
CA PRO A 208 -19.54 3.57 0.76
C PRO A 208 -20.45 2.45 0.28
N GLU A 209 -21.60 2.78 -0.30
CA GLU A 209 -22.54 1.80 -0.85
C GLU A 209 -21.96 1.06 -2.05
N GLU A 210 -21.22 1.75 -2.91
CA GLU A 210 -20.53 1.13 -4.04
C GLU A 210 -19.41 0.20 -3.56
N ILE A 211 -18.67 0.62 -2.53
CA ILE A 211 -17.64 -0.23 -1.90
C ILE A 211 -18.28 -1.50 -1.34
N ASP A 212 -19.37 -1.38 -0.61
CA ASP A 212 -20.07 -2.53 -0.02
C ASP A 212 -20.57 -3.51 -1.09
N ARG A 213 -21.05 -3.02 -2.21
CA ARG A 213 -21.48 -3.88 -3.33
C ARG A 213 -20.31 -4.67 -3.92
N VAL A 214 -19.18 -4.01 -4.14
CA VAL A 214 -17.98 -4.69 -4.66
C VAL A 214 -17.46 -5.72 -3.66
N VAL A 215 -17.36 -5.34 -2.39
CA VAL A 215 -16.91 -6.24 -1.32
C VAL A 215 -17.82 -7.46 -1.19
N SER A 216 -19.14 -7.26 -1.22
CA SER A 216 -20.12 -8.35 -1.14
C SER A 216 -19.96 -9.32 -2.30
N PHE A 217 -19.77 -8.81 -3.51
CA PHE A 217 -19.50 -9.64 -4.67
C PHE A 217 -18.19 -10.43 -4.53
N VAL A 218 -17.12 -9.78 -4.11
CA VAL A 218 -15.81 -10.40 -3.95
C VAL A 218 -15.84 -11.50 -2.88
N LYS A 219 -16.56 -11.30 -1.78
CA LYS A 219 -16.75 -12.31 -0.73
C LYS A 219 -17.45 -13.57 -1.23
N GLN A 220 -18.28 -13.47 -2.25
CA GLN A 220 -18.94 -14.63 -2.87
C GLN A 220 -17.97 -15.48 -3.69
N THR A 221 -16.84 -14.93 -4.11
CA THR A 221 -15.85 -15.62 -4.94
C THR A 221 -14.92 -16.53 -4.15
N GLY A 222 -14.87 -16.42 -2.82
CA GLY A 222 -14.04 -17.22 -1.94
C GLY A 222 -14.05 -16.69 -0.52
N GLU A 223 -13.63 -17.54 0.41
CA GLU A 223 -13.48 -17.18 1.82
C GLU A 223 -12.06 -16.70 2.11
N ALA A 224 -11.94 -15.81 3.09
CA ALA A 224 -10.64 -15.39 3.57
C ALA A 224 -9.91 -16.57 4.24
N GLN A 225 -8.69 -16.83 3.80
CA GLN A 225 -7.79 -17.80 4.40
C GLN A 225 -6.60 -17.02 4.97
N TYR A 226 -6.68 -16.75 6.26
CA TYR A 226 -5.67 -15.95 6.92
C TYR A 226 -4.38 -16.74 7.15
N ASP A 227 -3.27 -16.03 7.05
CA ASP A 227 -1.93 -16.58 7.24
C ASP A 227 -1.50 -16.36 8.69
N ASP A 228 -1.25 -17.44 9.41
CA ASP A 228 -0.87 -17.40 10.81
C ASP A 228 0.57 -16.92 11.04
N ASP A 229 1.37 -16.85 9.98
CA ASP A 229 2.77 -16.42 10.05
C ASP A 229 2.94 -14.89 9.98
N VAL A 230 1.87 -14.15 9.65
CA VAL A 230 1.92 -12.69 9.51
C VAL A 230 1.77 -11.93 10.84
#